data_fd3f3bc340086ec9f4aba75866659c45
#
_entry.id   fd3f3bc340086ec9f4aba75866659c45
#
_cell.length_a   1.000
_cell.length_b   1.000
_cell.length_c   1.000
_cell.angle_alpha   90.00
_cell.angle_beta   90.00
_cell.angle_gamma   90.00
#
_symmetry.space_group_name_H-M   'P 1'
#
loop_
_entity.id
_entity.type
_entity.pdbx_description
1 polymer ?
#
loop_
_entity_poly.entity_id
_entity_poly.type
_entity_poly.pdbx_seq_one_letter_code
_entity_poly.pdbx_strand_id
1 'polypeptide(L)'
;MVNKNTKITQVLVKYADLVKIFKPYTFEYLTDDNLTIGDVATNNNLDVEGFVREINELLKEEMDRDLGEKNVSELLDIIDETYFEDLIDEMPVLRIYVEKFIDSKDTAGSEVIEVFESLVEQVNSYIEYAKETLHPLVKAVIDGQDKNTITPSVTKQAELKRGTLDVLKRLREKTNHYVAEDATAETQFLYSRMNAIEDTILDMLLLETKTYKEVMK
;
A
#
# COMPACT_ATOMS: atom_id res chain seq x y z
N MET A 1 -15.14 16.28 9.87
CA MET A 1 -16.15 15.57 9.05
C MET A 1 -15.81 15.79 7.59
N VAL A 2 -15.91 14.74 6.79
CA VAL A 2 -15.62 14.74 5.33
C VAL A 2 -16.90 14.86 4.51
N ASN A 3 -16.75 15.19 3.23
CA ASN A 3 -17.82 15.21 2.24
C ASN A 3 -17.33 14.59 0.91
N LYS A 4 -18.19 14.48 -0.09
CA LYS A 4 -17.87 13.86 -1.37
C LYS A 4 -16.67 14.47 -2.11
N ASN A 5 -16.39 15.75 -1.91
CA ASN A 5 -15.27 16.46 -2.54
C ASN A 5 -13.98 16.38 -1.71
N THR A 6 -14.01 15.71 -0.57
CA THR A 6 -12.81 15.52 0.27
C THR A 6 -11.84 14.58 -0.42
N LYS A 7 -10.59 14.99 -0.56
CA LYS A 7 -9.52 14.16 -1.13
C LYS A 7 -9.19 13.00 -0.18
N ILE A 8 -9.11 11.80 -0.71
CA ILE A 8 -8.83 10.59 0.08
C ILE A 8 -7.48 10.70 0.78
N THR A 9 -6.45 11.21 0.10
CA THR A 9 -5.13 11.40 0.70
C THR A 9 -5.13 12.31 1.93
N GLN A 10 -6.01 13.32 1.99
CA GLN A 10 -6.15 14.19 3.17
C GLN A 10 -6.71 13.44 4.39
N VAL A 11 -7.56 12.45 4.14
CA VAL A 11 -8.13 11.59 5.18
C VAL A 11 -7.08 10.58 5.66
N LEU A 12 -6.46 9.86 4.73
CA LEU A 12 -5.54 8.77 5.03
C LEU A 12 -4.22 9.22 5.65
N VAL A 13 -3.71 10.39 5.29
CA VAL A 13 -2.53 10.98 5.96
C VAL A 13 -2.76 11.20 7.45
N LYS A 14 -4.02 11.49 7.83
CA LYS A 14 -4.38 11.73 9.24
C LYS A 14 -4.87 10.48 9.95
N TYR A 15 -5.58 9.62 9.24
CA TYR A 15 -6.25 8.43 9.77
C TYR A 15 -5.94 7.23 8.86
N ALA A 16 -4.76 6.64 9.02
CA ALA A 16 -4.25 5.58 8.14
C ALA A 16 -5.15 4.33 8.14
N ASP A 17 -5.72 3.97 9.28
CA ASP A 17 -6.60 2.79 9.41
C ASP A 17 -7.84 2.82 8.52
N LEU A 18 -8.22 4.01 8.02
CA LEU A 18 -9.32 4.15 7.06
C LEU A 18 -8.98 3.66 5.65
N VAL A 19 -7.72 3.29 5.39
CA VAL A 19 -7.33 2.65 4.12
C VAL A 19 -8.18 1.42 3.82
N LYS A 20 -8.57 0.67 4.84
CA LYS A 20 -9.41 -0.53 4.73
C LYS A 20 -10.75 -0.31 4.03
N ILE A 21 -11.28 0.93 4.08
CA ILE A 21 -12.54 1.30 3.42
C ILE A 21 -12.32 1.47 1.92
N PHE A 22 -11.18 2.05 1.52
CA PHE A 22 -10.90 2.37 0.11
C PHE A 22 -10.26 1.20 -0.64
N LYS A 23 -9.48 0.38 0.06
CA LYS A 23 -8.77 -0.77 -0.50
C LYS A 23 -9.62 -1.68 -1.38
N PRO A 24 -10.88 -2.04 -1.05
CA PRO A 24 -11.71 -2.88 -1.90
C PRO A 24 -12.04 -2.27 -3.27
N TYR A 25 -11.92 -0.96 -3.40
CA TYR A 25 -12.38 -0.21 -4.57
C TYR A 25 -11.24 0.31 -5.44
N THR A 26 -10.14 0.77 -4.84
CA THR A 26 -9.05 1.38 -5.60
C THR A 26 -7.76 1.50 -4.78
N PHE A 27 -6.62 1.55 -5.47
CA PHE A 27 -5.31 1.97 -4.92
C PHE A 27 -4.87 3.34 -5.43
N GLU A 28 -5.65 3.97 -6.31
CA GLU A 28 -5.27 5.22 -6.98
C GLU A 28 -5.02 6.37 -6.00
N TYR A 29 -5.61 6.32 -4.80
CA TYR A 29 -5.34 7.30 -3.73
C TYR A 29 -3.86 7.36 -3.32
N LEU A 30 -3.05 6.36 -3.65
CA LEU A 30 -1.61 6.34 -3.40
C LEU A 30 -0.79 7.07 -4.48
N THR A 31 -1.38 7.32 -5.65
CA THR A 31 -0.73 7.93 -6.82
C THR A 31 -1.43 9.16 -7.36
N ASP A 32 -2.71 9.37 -7.05
CA ASP A 32 -3.51 10.54 -7.41
C ASP A 32 -3.96 11.31 -6.17
N ASP A 33 -3.26 12.38 -5.87
CA ASP A 33 -3.59 13.27 -4.75
C ASP A 33 -4.90 14.05 -4.93
N ASN A 34 -5.54 13.99 -6.10
CA ASN A 34 -6.79 14.67 -6.37
C ASN A 34 -8.01 13.77 -6.27
N LEU A 35 -7.82 12.45 -6.18
CA LEU A 35 -8.92 11.50 -6.05
C LEU A 35 -9.78 11.82 -4.82
N THR A 36 -11.09 11.97 -5.04
CA THR A 36 -12.05 12.30 -3.99
C THR A 36 -12.86 11.08 -3.55
N ILE A 37 -13.47 11.17 -2.36
CA ILE A 37 -14.41 10.16 -1.87
C ILE A 37 -15.57 9.97 -2.86
N GLY A 38 -16.06 11.06 -3.45
CA GLY A 38 -17.13 11.02 -4.44
C GLY A 38 -16.76 10.33 -5.73
N ASP A 39 -15.49 10.49 -6.19
CA ASP A 39 -14.99 9.80 -7.38
C ASP A 39 -14.97 8.28 -7.15
N VAL A 40 -14.45 7.81 -6.02
CA VAL A 40 -14.44 6.39 -5.69
C VAL A 40 -15.85 5.83 -5.61
N ALA A 41 -16.76 6.50 -4.91
CA ALA A 41 -18.13 6.04 -4.80
C ALA A 41 -18.81 5.96 -6.18
N THR A 42 -18.64 6.99 -7.03
CA THR A 42 -19.23 7.05 -8.36
C THR A 42 -18.66 5.98 -9.30
N ASN A 43 -17.34 5.84 -9.33
CA ASN A 43 -16.66 4.88 -10.21
C ASN A 43 -16.99 3.41 -9.87
N ASN A 44 -17.38 3.15 -8.62
CA ASN A 44 -17.76 1.82 -8.14
C ASN A 44 -19.27 1.65 -7.94
N ASN A 45 -20.10 2.55 -8.47
CA ASN A 45 -21.56 2.50 -8.38
C ASN A 45 -22.10 2.41 -6.94
N LEU A 46 -21.42 3.05 -5.98
CA LEU A 46 -21.86 3.13 -4.58
C LEU A 46 -22.83 4.32 -4.38
N ASP A 47 -23.65 4.22 -3.33
CA ASP A 47 -24.39 5.38 -2.84
C ASP A 47 -23.42 6.41 -2.23
N VAL A 48 -23.21 7.52 -2.91
CA VAL A 48 -22.24 8.56 -2.52
C VAL A 48 -22.52 9.09 -1.10
N GLU A 49 -23.79 9.36 -0.78
CA GLU A 49 -24.17 9.90 0.53
C GLU A 49 -24.02 8.83 1.63
N GLY A 50 -24.36 7.58 1.34
CA GLY A 50 -24.15 6.45 2.22
C GLY A 50 -22.69 6.22 2.52
N PHE A 51 -21.84 6.21 1.48
CA PHE A 51 -20.40 6.02 1.61
C PHE A 51 -19.72 7.15 2.41
N VAL A 52 -20.09 8.40 2.15
CA VAL A 52 -19.62 9.55 2.96
C VAL A 52 -20.02 9.41 4.43
N ARG A 53 -21.24 8.95 4.70
CA ARG A 53 -21.74 8.74 6.08
C ARG A 53 -20.93 7.66 6.80
N GLU A 54 -20.70 6.51 6.17
CA GLU A 54 -19.88 5.42 6.69
C GLU A 54 -18.48 5.90 7.10
N ILE A 55 -17.81 6.64 6.18
CA ILE A 55 -16.49 7.21 6.46
C ILE A 55 -16.55 8.18 7.65
N ASN A 56 -17.58 9.00 7.77
CA ASN A 56 -17.71 9.93 8.90
C ASN A 56 -17.99 9.22 10.24
N GLU A 57 -18.66 8.08 10.24
CA GLU A 57 -18.88 7.27 11.46
C GLU A 57 -17.54 6.68 11.94
N LEU A 58 -16.76 6.11 11.03
CA LEU A 58 -15.44 5.56 11.34
C LEU A 58 -14.42 6.64 11.75
N LEU A 59 -14.47 7.82 11.12
CA LEU A 59 -13.66 8.97 11.54
C LEU A 59 -13.94 9.39 13.01
N LYS A 60 -15.15 9.25 13.51
CA LYS A 60 -15.43 9.54 14.92
C LYS A 60 -14.75 8.53 15.85
N GLU A 61 -14.75 7.26 15.48
CA GLU A 61 -14.09 6.20 16.25
C GLU A 61 -12.57 6.40 16.29
N GLU A 62 -11.96 6.79 15.15
CA GLU A 62 -10.52 7.04 15.05
C GLU A 62 -10.07 8.33 15.76
N MET A 63 -10.90 9.37 15.81
CA MET A 63 -10.60 10.61 16.53
C MET A 63 -10.47 10.40 18.04
N ASP A 64 -11.09 9.37 18.58
CA ASP A 64 -11.00 9.00 20.01
C ASP A 64 -9.71 8.18 20.32
N ARG A 65 -8.96 7.75 19.28
CA ARG A 65 -7.67 7.07 19.40
C ARG A 65 -6.53 8.09 19.26
N ASP A 66 -5.99 8.55 20.37
CA ASP A 66 -4.81 9.44 20.41
C ASP A 66 -3.55 8.65 19.98
N LEU A 67 -3.32 8.54 18.69
CA LEU A 67 -2.06 8.05 18.12
C LEU A 67 -1.06 9.22 18.17
N GLY A 68 -0.20 9.23 19.18
CA GLY A 68 0.82 10.25 19.40
C GLY A 68 1.52 10.68 18.11
N GLU A 69 1.76 11.98 17.94
CA GLU A 69 2.46 12.54 16.79
C GLU A 69 3.91 12.02 16.75
N LYS A 70 4.19 11.10 15.81
CA LYS A 70 5.56 10.65 15.54
C LYS A 70 6.25 11.63 14.61
N ASN A 71 7.51 11.91 14.89
CA ASN A 71 8.34 12.72 13.98
C ASN A 71 8.78 11.92 12.76
N VAL A 72 9.30 12.62 11.73
CA VAL A 72 9.69 12.01 10.45
C VAL A 72 10.73 10.91 10.62
N SER A 73 11.71 11.07 11.52
CA SER A 73 12.74 10.05 11.76
C SER A 73 12.14 8.78 12.35
N GLU A 74 11.25 8.89 13.33
CA GLU A 74 10.53 7.75 13.91
C GLU A 74 9.65 7.03 12.88
N LEU A 75 9.06 7.77 11.94
CA LEU A 75 8.27 7.17 10.85
C LEU A 75 9.15 6.39 9.87
N LEU A 76 10.33 6.92 9.52
CA LEU A 76 11.30 6.21 8.68
C LEU A 76 11.81 4.95 9.37
N ASP A 77 12.12 5.02 10.67
CA ASP A 77 12.59 3.85 11.42
C ASP A 77 11.51 2.75 11.48
N ILE A 78 10.21 3.11 11.62
CA ILE A 78 9.11 2.16 11.53
C ILE A 78 9.02 1.53 10.13
N ILE A 79 9.19 2.30 9.07
CA ILE A 79 9.18 1.78 7.70
C ILE A 79 10.33 0.78 7.52
N ASP A 80 11.55 1.15 7.91
CA ASP A 80 12.75 0.35 7.74
C ASP A 80 12.75 -0.91 8.61
N GLU A 81 12.40 -0.80 9.90
CA GLU A 81 12.57 -1.86 10.89
C GLU A 81 11.33 -2.76 11.07
N THR A 82 10.18 -2.34 10.55
CA THR A 82 8.95 -3.13 10.64
C THR A 82 8.51 -3.57 9.25
N TYR A 83 8.07 -2.63 8.41
CA TYR A 83 7.46 -2.98 7.13
C TYR A 83 8.45 -3.62 6.15
N PHE A 84 9.66 -3.07 6.03
CA PHE A 84 10.65 -3.63 5.11
C PHE A 84 11.18 -4.97 5.59
N GLU A 85 11.46 -5.13 6.88
CA GLU A 85 11.92 -6.41 7.43
C GLU A 85 10.81 -7.47 7.32
N ASP A 86 9.55 -7.14 7.63
CA ASP A 86 8.43 -8.07 7.45
C ASP A 86 8.30 -8.53 5.99
N LEU A 87 8.43 -7.62 5.02
CA LEU A 87 8.35 -7.97 3.60
C LEU A 87 9.56 -8.80 3.14
N ILE A 88 10.77 -8.46 3.59
CA ILE A 88 12.00 -9.21 3.28
C ILE A 88 11.90 -10.65 3.80
N ASP A 89 11.35 -10.86 4.98
CA ASP A 89 11.22 -12.17 5.61
C ASP A 89 10.06 -12.99 5.02
N GLU A 90 8.91 -12.37 4.78
CA GLU A 90 7.69 -13.05 4.36
C GLU A 90 7.64 -13.39 2.87
N MET A 91 8.15 -12.52 1.99
CA MET A 91 8.06 -12.73 0.53
C MET A 91 8.76 -14.03 0.06
N PRO A 92 9.96 -14.40 0.54
CA PRO A 92 10.59 -15.67 0.18
C PRO A 92 9.79 -16.89 0.67
N VAL A 93 9.20 -16.81 1.86
CA VAL A 93 8.37 -17.89 2.41
C VAL A 93 7.11 -18.08 1.59
N LEU A 94 6.46 -16.98 1.24
CA LEU A 94 5.24 -16.99 0.44
C LEU A 94 5.51 -17.52 -0.99
N ARG A 95 6.67 -17.19 -1.57
CA ARG A 95 7.12 -17.74 -2.86
C ARG A 95 7.16 -19.27 -2.88
N ILE A 96 7.69 -19.89 -1.82
CA ILE A 96 7.70 -21.36 -1.68
C ILE A 96 6.28 -21.92 -1.67
N TYR A 97 5.34 -21.24 -1.01
CA TYR A 97 3.94 -21.66 -0.99
C TYR A 97 3.24 -21.48 -2.34
N VAL A 98 3.55 -20.40 -3.06
CA VAL A 98 3.05 -20.17 -4.43
C VAL A 98 3.47 -21.31 -5.35
N GLU A 99 4.78 -21.63 -5.39
CA GLU A 99 5.31 -22.71 -6.19
C GLU A 99 4.72 -24.07 -5.84
N LYS A 100 4.37 -24.29 -4.57
CA LYS A 100 3.88 -25.57 -4.06
C LYS A 100 2.38 -25.77 -4.24
N PHE A 101 1.58 -24.72 -4.07
CA PHE A 101 0.12 -24.83 -3.98
C PHE A 101 -0.63 -24.33 -5.22
N ILE A 102 0.07 -23.65 -6.13
CA ILE A 102 -0.50 -23.23 -7.42
C ILE A 102 -0.06 -24.23 -8.51
N ASP A 103 -1.02 -24.73 -9.27
CA ASP A 103 -0.71 -25.64 -10.39
C ASP A 103 -0.15 -24.85 -11.58
N SER A 104 1.17 -24.98 -11.79
CA SER A 104 1.86 -24.32 -12.90
C SER A 104 1.50 -24.89 -14.29
N LYS A 105 0.80 -26.01 -14.36
CA LYS A 105 0.35 -26.62 -15.64
C LYS A 105 -0.98 -26.03 -16.10
N ASP A 106 -1.73 -25.46 -15.17
CA ASP A 106 -2.92 -24.68 -15.51
C ASP A 106 -2.52 -23.26 -15.93
N THR A 107 -3.14 -22.74 -16.99
CA THR A 107 -2.84 -21.40 -17.52
C THR A 107 -3.09 -20.31 -16.46
N ALA A 108 -4.19 -20.37 -15.73
CA ALA A 108 -4.51 -19.41 -14.69
C ALA A 108 -3.50 -19.49 -13.53
N GLY A 109 -3.11 -20.69 -13.12
CA GLY A 109 -2.09 -20.89 -12.10
C GLY A 109 -0.73 -20.36 -12.53
N SER A 110 -0.32 -20.64 -13.77
CA SER A 110 0.93 -20.09 -14.33
C SER A 110 0.96 -18.56 -14.33
N GLU A 111 -0.15 -17.89 -14.66
CA GLU A 111 -0.26 -16.43 -14.64
C GLU A 111 -0.18 -15.87 -13.21
N VAL A 112 -0.75 -16.54 -12.21
CA VAL A 112 -0.63 -16.14 -10.80
C VAL A 112 0.83 -16.21 -10.35
N ILE A 113 1.55 -17.29 -10.69
CA ILE A 113 2.98 -17.45 -10.37
C ILE A 113 3.80 -16.32 -11.00
N GLU A 114 3.61 -16.06 -12.30
CA GLU A 114 4.35 -15.00 -13.02
C GLU A 114 4.13 -13.61 -12.40
N VAL A 115 2.88 -13.29 -12.08
CA VAL A 115 2.54 -11.99 -11.47
C VAL A 115 3.09 -11.88 -10.06
N PHE A 116 3.07 -12.97 -9.29
CA PHE A 116 3.66 -12.99 -7.95
C PHE A 116 5.18 -12.80 -7.98
N GLU A 117 5.90 -13.47 -8.91
CA GLU A 117 7.33 -13.25 -9.11
C GLU A 117 7.63 -11.78 -9.47
N SER A 118 6.81 -11.19 -10.35
CA SER A 118 6.93 -9.77 -10.67
C SER A 118 6.72 -8.87 -9.44
N LEU A 119 5.84 -9.26 -8.52
CA LEU A 119 5.63 -8.53 -7.25
C LEU A 119 6.88 -8.60 -6.37
N VAL A 120 7.47 -9.79 -6.23
CA VAL A 120 8.73 -9.99 -5.46
C VAL A 120 9.83 -9.07 -6.00
N GLU A 121 10.03 -9.03 -7.31
CA GLU A 121 11.04 -8.17 -7.95
C GLU A 121 10.76 -6.67 -7.72
N GLN A 122 9.51 -6.23 -7.86
CA GLN A 122 9.13 -4.83 -7.66
C GLN A 122 9.31 -4.41 -6.20
N VAL A 123 8.87 -5.22 -5.24
CA VAL A 123 9.02 -4.94 -3.81
C VAL A 123 10.48 -4.87 -3.41
N ASN A 124 11.32 -5.83 -3.87
CA ASN A 124 12.75 -5.81 -3.59
C ASN A 124 13.41 -4.54 -4.15
N SER A 125 13.13 -4.18 -5.39
CA SER A 125 13.68 -2.97 -6.03
C SER A 125 13.23 -1.70 -5.29
N TYR A 126 11.98 -1.69 -4.80
CA TYR A 126 11.42 -0.61 -4.02
C TYR A 126 12.15 -0.42 -2.70
N ILE A 127 12.31 -1.51 -1.93
CA ILE A 127 12.97 -1.52 -0.62
C ILE A 127 14.45 -1.14 -0.76
N GLU A 128 15.16 -1.76 -1.71
CA GLU A 128 16.57 -1.46 -1.97
C GLU A 128 16.78 0.03 -2.25
N TYR A 129 15.99 0.60 -3.16
CA TYR A 129 16.11 2.02 -3.48
C TYR A 129 15.78 2.93 -2.29
N ALA A 130 14.75 2.60 -1.53
CA ALA A 130 14.38 3.35 -0.33
C ALA A 130 15.53 3.33 0.71
N LYS A 131 16.01 2.13 1.09
CA LYS A 131 17.06 1.95 2.13
C LYS A 131 18.40 2.54 1.70
N GLU A 132 18.82 2.33 0.45
CA GLU A 132 20.17 2.71 0.00
C GLU A 132 20.27 4.15 -0.50
N THR A 133 19.17 4.72 -0.98
CA THR A 133 19.21 6.04 -1.62
C THR A 133 18.31 7.06 -0.94
N LEU A 134 17.01 6.80 -0.84
CA LEU A 134 16.06 7.85 -0.49
C LEU A 134 16.05 8.14 1.02
N HIS A 135 16.00 7.14 1.89
CA HIS A 135 15.94 7.35 3.35
C HIS A 135 17.18 8.04 3.89
N PRO A 136 18.42 7.72 3.45
CA PRO A 136 19.60 8.49 3.82
C PRO A 136 19.53 9.95 3.41
N LEU A 137 18.99 10.25 2.22
CA LEU A 137 18.82 11.64 1.75
C LEU A 137 17.74 12.37 2.56
N VAL A 138 16.64 11.71 2.90
CA VAL A 138 15.60 12.28 3.77
C VAL A 138 16.15 12.59 5.15
N LYS A 139 16.92 11.68 5.77
CA LYS A 139 17.59 11.91 7.05
C LYS A 139 18.56 13.13 6.96
N ALA A 140 19.30 13.27 5.86
CA ALA A 140 20.17 14.43 5.64
C ALA A 140 19.40 15.76 5.52
N VAL A 141 18.19 15.75 4.94
CA VAL A 141 17.33 16.95 4.90
C VAL A 141 16.81 17.31 6.29
N ILE A 142 16.44 16.31 7.10
CA ILE A 142 16.06 16.53 8.51
C ILE A 142 17.20 17.19 9.28
N ASP A 143 18.45 16.81 8.99
CA ASP A 143 19.67 17.36 9.58
C ASP A 143 20.09 18.72 8.99
N GLY A 144 19.29 19.31 8.11
CA GLY A 144 19.45 20.67 7.61
C GLY A 144 19.99 20.82 6.19
N GLN A 145 20.06 19.74 5.39
CA GLN A 145 20.35 19.85 3.96
C GLN A 145 19.17 20.45 3.19
N ASP A 146 19.46 21.01 2.00
CA ASP A 146 18.41 21.56 1.12
C ASP A 146 17.45 20.47 0.65
N LYS A 147 16.17 20.62 0.95
CA LYS A 147 15.13 19.69 0.55
C LYS A 147 14.99 19.49 -0.96
N ASN A 148 15.46 20.43 -1.78
CA ASN A 148 15.47 20.26 -3.23
C ASN A 148 16.38 19.14 -3.70
N THR A 149 17.35 18.73 -2.90
CA THR A 149 18.29 17.63 -3.23
C THR A 149 17.61 16.27 -3.34
N ILE A 150 16.50 16.05 -2.61
CA ILE A 150 15.78 14.76 -2.62
C ILE A 150 14.73 14.64 -3.72
N THR A 151 14.37 15.73 -4.41
CA THR A 151 13.29 15.72 -5.42
C THR A 151 13.46 14.65 -6.50
N PRO A 152 14.65 14.44 -7.11
CA PRO A 152 14.83 13.37 -8.10
C PRO A 152 14.59 11.97 -7.51
N SER A 153 15.03 11.75 -6.26
CA SER A 153 14.89 10.45 -5.58
C SER A 153 13.45 10.18 -5.18
N VAL A 154 12.71 11.18 -4.73
CA VAL A 154 11.26 11.07 -4.47
C VAL A 154 10.51 10.76 -5.75
N THR A 155 10.90 11.36 -6.89
CA THR A 155 10.30 11.08 -8.19
C THR A 155 10.54 9.61 -8.60
N LYS A 156 11.77 9.12 -8.44
CA LYS A 156 12.10 7.72 -8.74
C LYS A 156 11.35 6.74 -7.85
N GLN A 157 11.25 7.03 -6.55
CA GLN A 157 10.45 6.22 -5.62
C GLN A 157 8.97 6.19 -6.02
N ALA A 158 8.42 7.32 -6.48
CA ALA A 158 7.04 7.37 -6.97
C ALA A 158 6.81 6.50 -8.23
N GLU A 159 7.82 6.35 -9.10
CA GLU A 159 7.77 5.42 -10.24
C GLU A 159 7.77 3.96 -9.78
N LEU A 160 8.66 3.59 -8.84
CA LEU A 160 8.72 2.26 -8.26
C LEU A 160 7.41 1.90 -7.55
N LYS A 161 6.85 2.85 -6.80
CA LYS A 161 5.55 2.71 -6.14
C LYS A 161 4.43 2.39 -7.15
N ARG A 162 4.37 3.11 -8.28
CA ARG A 162 3.38 2.81 -9.33
C ARG A 162 3.56 1.41 -9.87
N GLY A 163 4.80 1.00 -10.18
CA GLY A 163 5.11 -0.35 -10.62
C GLY A 163 4.61 -1.42 -9.63
N THR A 164 4.88 -1.24 -8.34
CA THR A 164 4.40 -2.15 -7.29
C THR A 164 2.86 -2.22 -7.25
N LEU A 165 2.18 -1.08 -7.31
CA LEU A 165 0.72 -1.01 -7.29
C LEU A 165 0.08 -1.65 -8.54
N ASP A 166 0.68 -1.47 -9.72
CA ASP A 166 0.22 -2.09 -10.96
C ASP A 166 0.32 -3.62 -10.89
N VAL A 167 1.39 -4.14 -10.29
CA VAL A 167 1.55 -5.58 -10.10
C VAL A 167 0.59 -6.11 -9.04
N LEU A 168 0.40 -5.42 -7.92
CA LEU A 168 -0.61 -5.78 -6.92
C LEU A 168 -2.02 -5.84 -7.51
N LYS A 169 -2.39 -4.86 -8.34
CA LYS A 169 -3.68 -4.85 -9.04
C LYS A 169 -3.84 -6.09 -9.92
N ARG A 170 -2.82 -6.42 -10.70
CA ARG A 170 -2.81 -7.64 -11.53
C ARG A 170 -2.92 -8.90 -10.69
N LEU A 171 -2.20 -9.01 -9.58
CA LEU A 171 -2.27 -10.16 -8.68
C LEU A 171 -3.67 -10.33 -8.10
N ARG A 172 -4.28 -9.25 -7.66
CA ARG A 172 -5.66 -9.22 -7.16
C ARG A 172 -6.66 -9.70 -8.22
N GLU A 173 -6.52 -9.23 -9.46
CA GLU A 173 -7.36 -9.66 -10.59
C GLU A 173 -7.18 -11.16 -10.89
N LYS A 174 -5.93 -11.66 -10.92
CA LYS A 174 -5.62 -13.06 -11.21
C LYS A 174 -6.03 -14.03 -10.10
N THR A 175 -6.13 -13.58 -8.87
CA THR A 175 -6.57 -14.36 -7.71
C THR A 175 -8.04 -14.14 -7.38
N ASN A 176 -8.82 -13.50 -8.25
CA ASN A 176 -10.21 -13.12 -7.98
C ASN A 176 -10.36 -12.45 -6.60
N HIS A 177 -9.57 -11.39 -6.35
CA HIS A 177 -9.52 -10.68 -5.07
C HIS A 177 -9.16 -11.57 -3.87
N TYR A 178 -8.27 -12.55 -4.09
CA TYR A 178 -7.85 -13.55 -3.10
C TYR A 178 -9.00 -14.45 -2.63
N VAL A 179 -10.05 -14.59 -3.45
CA VAL A 179 -11.17 -15.49 -3.19
C VAL A 179 -10.94 -16.80 -3.93
N ALA A 180 -10.80 -17.88 -3.18
CA ALA A 180 -10.59 -19.22 -3.69
C ALA A 180 -11.88 -20.05 -3.48
N GLU A 181 -12.88 -19.82 -4.33
CA GLU A 181 -14.10 -20.64 -4.34
C GLU A 181 -13.73 -22.08 -4.74
N ASP A 182 -14.25 -23.07 -4.01
CA ASP A 182 -14.03 -24.51 -4.24
C ASP A 182 -12.53 -24.95 -4.22
N ALA A 183 -11.62 -24.13 -3.69
CA ALA A 183 -10.21 -24.45 -3.59
C ALA A 183 -9.87 -25.29 -2.36
N THR A 184 -8.68 -25.92 -2.41
CA THR A 184 -8.13 -26.64 -1.25
C THR A 184 -7.85 -25.70 -0.07
N ALA A 185 -7.74 -26.25 1.14
CA ALA A 185 -7.40 -25.47 2.34
C ALA A 185 -6.02 -24.77 2.19
N GLU A 186 -5.08 -25.41 1.48
CA GLU A 186 -3.77 -24.87 1.19
C GLU A 186 -3.84 -23.63 0.28
N THR A 187 -4.67 -23.67 -0.77
CA THR A 187 -4.87 -22.52 -1.66
C THR A 187 -5.60 -21.38 -0.94
N GLN A 188 -6.59 -21.68 -0.10
CA GLN A 188 -7.27 -20.68 0.73
C GLN A 188 -6.29 -20.01 1.70
N PHE A 189 -5.44 -20.80 2.35
CA PHE A 189 -4.38 -20.29 3.23
C PHE A 189 -3.40 -19.40 2.45
N LEU A 190 -2.93 -19.84 1.28
CA LEU A 190 -2.04 -19.06 0.42
C LEU A 190 -2.65 -17.69 0.04
N TYR A 191 -3.90 -17.69 -0.41
CA TYR A 191 -4.58 -16.45 -0.79
C TYR A 191 -4.80 -15.51 0.40
N SER A 192 -5.08 -16.05 1.59
CA SER A 192 -5.13 -15.26 2.81
C SER A 192 -3.77 -14.59 3.13
N ARG A 193 -2.65 -15.31 2.92
CA ARG A 193 -1.30 -14.77 3.12
C ARG A 193 -0.95 -13.71 2.06
N MET A 194 -1.29 -13.94 0.80
CA MET A 194 -1.12 -12.94 -0.26
C MET A 194 -1.88 -11.65 0.06
N ASN A 195 -3.12 -11.76 0.55
CA ASN A 195 -3.90 -10.60 0.95
C ASN A 195 -3.25 -9.86 2.14
N ALA A 196 -2.68 -10.58 3.11
CA ALA A 196 -1.97 -9.97 4.24
C ALA A 196 -0.70 -9.21 3.78
N ILE A 197 0.06 -9.76 2.83
CA ILE A 197 1.20 -9.06 2.21
C ILE A 197 0.75 -7.81 1.48
N GLU A 198 -0.36 -7.86 0.75
CA GLU A 198 -0.93 -6.68 0.11
C GLU A 198 -1.27 -5.60 1.15
N ASP A 199 -1.88 -5.96 2.29
CA ASP A 199 -2.17 -5.02 3.38
C ASP A 199 -0.87 -4.38 3.89
N THR A 200 0.17 -5.17 4.16
CA THR A 200 1.48 -4.68 4.61
C THR A 200 2.09 -3.68 3.61
N ILE A 201 2.06 -4.02 2.31
CA ILE A 201 2.58 -3.12 1.26
C ILE A 201 1.79 -1.80 1.22
N LEU A 202 0.47 -1.85 1.28
CA LEU A 202 -0.37 -0.65 1.20
C LEU A 202 -0.20 0.26 2.42
N ASP A 203 -0.11 -0.30 3.62
CA ASP A 203 0.12 0.43 4.86
C ASP A 203 1.51 1.10 4.84
N MET A 204 2.54 0.38 4.39
CA MET A 204 3.88 0.92 4.17
C MET A 204 3.88 2.09 3.20
N LEU A 205 3.28 1.94 2.01
CA LEU A 205 3.23 2.98 0.99
C LEU A 205 2.46 4.22 1.45
N LEU A 206 1.44 4.04 2.29
CA LEU A 206 0.69 5.14 2.89
C LEU A 206 1.53 5.89 3.92
N LEU A 207 2.22 5.16 4.80
CA LEU A 207 3.09 5.74 5.82
C LEU A 207 4.24 6.53 5.17
N GLU A 208 4.87 5.98 4.13
CA GLU A 208 5.87 6.70 3.33
C GLU A 208 5.34 7.97 2.69
N THR A 209 4.13 7.90 2.11
CA THR A 209 3.49 9.08 1.52
C THR A 209 3.31 10.20 2.55
N LYS A 210 2.90 9.86 3.78
CA LYS A 210 2.79 10.79 4.90
C LYS A 210 4.15 11.38 5.26
N THR A 211 5.16 10.53 5.39
CA THR A 211 6.52 10.90 5.79
C THR A 211 7.16 11.88 4.79
N TYR A 212 7.12 11.56 3.50
CA TYR A 212 7.72 12.42 2.48
C TYR A 212 6.96 13.74 2.29
N LYS A 213 5.63 13.74 2.40
CA LYS A 213 4.86 14.99 2.38
C LYS A 213 5.23 15.92 3.53
N GLU A 214 5.57 15.38 4.71
CA GLU A 214 5.98 16.17 5.86
C GLU A 214 7.35 16.82 5.61
N VAL A 215 8.31 16.08 5.07
CA VAL A 215 9.66 16.57 4.73
C VAL A 215 9.64 17.66 3.65
N MET A 216 8.72 17.54 2.69
CA MET A 216 8.64 18.48 1.56
C MET A 216 7.88 19.77 1.87
N LYS A 217 7.23 19.89 3.04
CA LYS A 217 6.63 21.15 3.51
C LYS A 217 7.68 22.18 3.87
#